data_9baea707401b379044a855094780afdb
#
_entry.id   9baea707401b379044a855094780afdb
#
_cell.length_a   1.000
_cell.length_b   1.000
_cell.length_c   1.000
_cell.angle_alpha   90.00
_cell.angle_beta   90.00
_cell.angle_gamma   90.00
#
_symmetry.space_group_name_H-M   'P 1'
#
loop_
_entity.id
_entity.type
_entity.pdbx_description
1 polymer ?
#
loop_
_entity_poly.entity_id
_entity_poly.type
_entity_poly.pdbx_seq_one_letter_code
_entity_poly.pdbx_strand_id
1 'polypeptide(L)'
;QFHHLVRIVPGQGRIIWPENDINLKQTMAMGCWSEQELVGEQGHWQAKKLTTDASEWEVLLDGEKVGEVKWSLVGEHNMHNGLMAIAAARHVGVAPADAANALGSFINARRRLELRGEANGVTVYDDFAHHPTAILATLAALRGKVGGTARIIAVLEPRSNTMKMGICKDDLAPSLGRADEVFLLQPAHIPWQVAEVAEVCVQPAHWSGD
;
A
#
# COMPACT_ATOMS: atom_id res chain seq x y z
N GLN A 1 8.76 8.18 -19.47
CA GLN A 1 7.33 8.47 -19.72
C GLN A 1 6.73 9.39 -18.65
N PHE A 2 6.95 9.16 -17.35
CA PHE A 2 6.40 10.01 -16.27
C PHE A 2 6.79 11.50 -16.39
N HIS A 3 8.01 11.81 -16.86
CA HIS A 3 8.41 13.19 -17.08
C HIS A 3 7.56 13.91 -18.14
N HIS A 4 6.97 13.20 -19.10
CA HIS A 4 6.02 13.81 -20.04
C HIS A 4 4.76 14.32 -19.33
N LEU A 5 4.28 13.59 -18.32
CA LEU A 5 3.16 14.04 -17.48
C LEU A 5 3.54 15.30 -16.69
N VAL A 6 4.74 15.33 -16.08
CA VAL A 6 5.23 16.51 -15.33
C VAL A 6 5.23 17.75 -16.23
N ARG A 7 5.66 17.62 -17.49
CA ARG A 7 5.77 18.73 -18.45
C ARG A 7 4.45 19.33 -18.89
N ILE A 8 3.35 18.58 -18.81
CA ILE A 8 2.01 19.07 -19.22
C ILE A 8 1.21 19.66 -18.06
N VAL A 9 1.69 19.55 -16.82
CA VAL A 9 1.08 20.24 -15.68
C VAL A 9 1.33 21.75 -15.85
N PRO A 10 0.26 22.59 -15.86
CA PRO A 10 0.42 24.04 -16.05
C PRO A 10 1.13 24.68 -14.85
N GLY A 11 1.73 25.88 -15.04
CA GLY A 11 2.49 26.55 -13.99
C GLY A 11 1.70 26.85 -12.70
N GLN A 12 0.40 27.04 -12.79
CA GLN A 12 -0.49 27.18 -11.63
C GLN A 12 -0.97 25.84 -11.07
N GLY A 13 -0.64 24.72 -11.70
CA GLY A 13 -0.91 23.37 -11.20
C GLY A 13 0.07 22.99 -10.10
N ARG A 14 -0.20 21.88 -9.44
CA ARG A 14 0.62 21.36 -8.34
C ARG A 14 0.91 19.89 -8.53
N ILE A 15 2.12 19.47 -8.22
CA ILE A 15 2.53 18.08 -8.24
C ILE A 15 2.79 17.64 -6.80
N ILE A 16 2.02 16.67 -6.35
CA ILE A 16 2.12 16.08 -5.01
C ILE A 16 2.73 14.71 -5.17
N TRP A 17 3.83 14.44 -4.45
CA TRP A 17 4.54 13.19 -4.61
C TRP A 17 5.28 12.76 -3.34
N PRO A 18 5.51 11.42 -3.14
CA PRO A 18 6.20 10.90 -1.96
C PRO A 18 7.70 11.22 -2.01
N GLU A 19 8.23 11.82 -0.94
CA GLU A 19 9.62 12.29 -0.87
C GLU A 19 10.68 11.18 -1.02
N ASN A 20 10.34 9.95 -0.63
CA ASN A 20 11.29 8.82 -0.57
C ASN A 20 11.34 7.97 -1.84
N ASP A 21 10.57 8.31 -2.90
CA ASP A 21 10.62 7.59 -4.17
C ASP A 21 11.77 8.07 -5.04
N ILE A 22 12.80 7.23 -5.21
CA ILE A 22 14.01 7.55 -5.99
C ILE A 22 13.71 7.78 -7.48
N ASN A 23 12.73 7.06 -8.05
CA ASN A 23 12.37 7.20 -9.45
C ASN A 23 11.64 8.51 -9.69
N LEU A 24 10.77 8.92 -8.75
CA LEU A 24 10.12 10.23 -8.81
C LEU A 24 11.13 11.36 -8.60
N LYS A 25 12.07 11.24 -7.66
CA LYS A 25 13.18 12.22 -7.52
C LYS A 25 13.95 12.40 -8.84
N GLN A 26 14.33 11.32 -9.51
CA GLN A 26 14.99 11.37 -10.80
C GLN A 26 14.10 12.01 -11.87
N THR A 27 12.81 11.69 -11.87
CA THR A 27 11.84 12.28 -12.81
C THR A 27 11.72 13.78 -12.61
N MET A 28 11.60 14.26 -11.38
CA MET A 28 11.51 15.70 -11.07
C MET A 28 12.80 16.45 -11.38
N ALA A 29 13.97 15.79 -11.19
CA ALA A 29 15.27 16.36 -11.52
C ALA A 29 15.46 16.62 -13.04
N MET A 30 14.67 15.98 -13.90
CA MET A 30 14.67 16.26 -15.34
C MET A 30 14.03 17.63 -15.71
N GLY A 31 13.44 18.31 -14.73
CA GLY A 31 12.80 19.62 -14.84
C GLY A 31 11.32 19.58 -14.47
N CYS A 32 10.93 20.48 -13.57
CA CYS A 32 9.56 20.68 -13.14
C CYS A 32 9.30 22.19 -13.01
N TRP A 33 8.24 22.68 -13.64
CA TRP A 33 7.88 24.11 -13.67
C TRP A 33 6.65 24.43 -12.82
N SER A 34 5.97 23.40 -12.32
CA SER A 34 4.83 23.53 -11.42
C SER A 34 5.29 23.48 -9.97
N GLU A 35 4.52 24.06 -9.07
CA GLU A 35 4.76 23.95 -7.64
C GLU A 35 4.72 22.47 -7.20
N GLN A 36 5.57 22.13 -6.24
CA GLN A 36 5.69 20.77 -5.72
C GLN A 36 5.37 20.74 -4.24
N GLU A 37 4.59 19.75 -3.83
CA GLU A 37 4.40 19.41 -2.41
C GLU A 37 4.86 17.96 -2.18
N LEU A 38 5.72 17.80 -1.18
CA LEU A 38 6.27 16.50 -0.79
C LEU A 38 5.42 15.88 0.32
N VAL A 39 5.20 14.59 0.21
CA VAL A 39 4.53 13.78 1.23
C VAL A 39 5.55 12.81 1.83
N GLY A 40 5.75 12.87 3.15
CA GLY A 40 6.70 12.02 3.87
C GLY A 40 7.12 12.63 5.20
N GLU A 41 8.09 12.03 5.86
CA GLU A 41 8.52 12.44 7.20
C GLU A 41 9.16 13.85 7.25
N GLN A 42 9.82 14.26 6.16
CA GLN A 42 10.44 15.56 6.00
C GLN A 42 9.71 16.44 4.96
N GLY A 43 8.59 15.92 4.43
CA GLY A 43 7.79 16.61 3.43
C GLY A 43 6.92 17.72 4.04
N HIS A 44 6.26 18.49 3.16
CA HIS A 44 5.26 19.49 3.56
C HIS A 44 4.07 18.80 4.26
N TRP A 45 3.67 17.65 3.74
CA TRP A 45 2.58 16.85 4.29
C TRP A 45 3.14 15.65 5.03
N GLN A 46 2.78 15.53 6.30
CA GLN A 46 3.22 14.48 7.19
C GLN A 46 2.02 13.81 7.83
N ALA A 47 2.16 12.52 8.14
CA ALA A 47 1.17 11.78 8.91
C ALA A 47 1.82 11.22 10.17
N LYS A 48 1.18 11.45 11.31
CA LYS A 48 1.60 10.88 12.59
C LYS A 48 0.59 9.84 13.04
N LYS A 49 1.00 8.57 13.03
CA LYS A 49 0.15 7.46 13.47
C LYS A 49 -0.25 7.59 14.93
N LEU A 50 -1.52 7.32 15.21
CA LEU A 50 -2.08 7.19 16.56
C LEU A 50 -2.34 5.73 16.91
N THR A 51 -2.54 4.85 15.91
CA THR A 51 -2.72 3.41 16.08
C THR A 51 -1.66 2.62 15.32
N THR A 52 -1.36 1.40 15.76
CA THR A 52 -0.35 0.53 15.15
C THR A 52 -0.70 0.12 13.72
N ASP A 53 -1.98 0.00 13.41
CA ASP A 53 -2.50 -0.35 12.09
C ASP A 53 -2.73 0.86 11.16
N ALA A 54 -2.41 2.09 11.61
CA ALA A 54 -2.64 3.34 10.90
C ALA A 54 -4.11 3.61 10.53
N SER A 55 -5.06 3.09 11.30
CA SER A 55 -6.49 3.42 11.14
C SER A 55 -6.86 4.78 11.74
N GLU A 56 -6.03 5.32 12.64
CA GLU A 56 -6.16 6.66 13.20
C GLU A 56 -4.81 7.38 13.12
N TRP A 57 -4.80 8.62 12.61
CA TRP A 57 -3.59 9.40 12.42
C TRP A 57 -3.84 10.90 12.29
N GLU A 58 -2.88 11.70 12.72
CA GLU A 58 -2.88 13.15 12.58
C GLU A 58 -2.33 13.56 11.21
N VAL A 59 -2.95 14.57 10.61
CA VAL A 59 -2.49 15.24 9.39
C VAL A 59 -1.71 16.46 9.78
N LEU A 60 -0.46 16.57 9.34
CA LEU A 60 0.35 17.76 9.55
C LEU A 60 0.68 18.41 8.20
N LEU A 61 0.68 19.72 8.17
CA LEU A 61 1.16 20.55 7.06
C LEU A 61 2.24 21.49 7.62
N ASP A 62 3.43 21.38 7.06
CA ASP A 62 4.62 22.15 7.50
C ASP A 62 4.86 22.05 9.03
N GLY A 63 4.59 20.86 9.59
CA GLY A 63 4.76 20.55 11.01
C GLY A 63 3.59 20.90 11.91
N GLU A 64 2.59 21.63 11.41
CA GLU A 64 1.39 21.98 12.18
C GLU A 64 0.24 20.99 11.95
N LYS A 65 -0.45 20.58 13.02
CA LYS A 65 -1.64 19.72 12.93
C LYS A 65 -2.78 20.46 12.26
N VAL A 66 -3.24 19.97 11.10
CA VAL A 66 -4.34 20.55 10.32
C VAL A 66 -5.57 19.65 10.23
N GLY A 67 -5.51 18.43 10.75
CA GLY A 67 -6.64 17.51 10.77
C GLY A 67 -6.30 16.19 11.46
N GLU A 68 -7.31 15.32 11.54
CA GLU A 68 -7.18 13.97 12.06
C GLU A 68 -8.08 13.05 11.25
N VAL A 69 -7.55 11.89 10.87
CA VAL A 69 -8.30 10.87 10.14
C VAL A 69 -8.56 9.70 11.06
N LYS A 70 -9.80 9.24 11.04
CA LYS A 70 -10.24 8.00 11.67
C LYS A 70 -11.13 7.26 10.67
N TRP A 71 -10.68 6.11 10.19
CA TRP A 71 -11.33 5.36 9.14
C TRP A 71 -11.24 3.84 9.34
N SER A 72 -11.89 3.08 8.46
CA SER A 72 -11.86 1.61 8.51
C SER A 72 -10.65 0.98 7.82
N LEU A 73 -9.87 1.78 7.07
CA LEU A 73 -8.70 1.29 6.35
C LEU A 73 -7.52 1.08 7.31
N VAL A 74 -6.64 0.18 6.94
CA VAL A 74 -5.43 -0.13 7.71
C VAL A 74 -4.20 -0.10 6.81
N GLY A 75 -3.03 0.11 7.43
CA GLY A 75 -1.74 0.10 6.77
C GLY A 75 -1.24 1.48 6.34
N GLU A 76 0.07 1.66 6.47
CA GLU A 76 0.74 2.93 6.15
C GLU A 76 0.55 3.35 4.69
N HIS A 77 0.47 2.39 3.77
CA HIS A 77 0.22 2.70 2.37
C HIS A 77 -1.13 3.39 2.15
N ASN A 78 -2.19 2.98 2.88
CA ASN A 78 -3.48 3.68 2.84
C ASN A 78 -3.40 5.05 3.49
N MET A 79 -2.72 5.17 4.63
CA MET A 79 -2.46 6.45 5.30
C MET A 79 -1.78 7.44 4.34
N HIS A 80 -0.72 7.02 3.64
CA HIS A 80 -0.06 7.86 2.65
C HIS A 80 -0.96 8.23 1.47
N ASN A 81 -1.78 7.29 0.97
CA ASN A 81 -2.77 7.58 -0.08
C ASN A 81 -3.80 8.62 0.39
N GLY A 82 -4.28 8.49 1.62
CA GLY A 82 -5.20 9.45 2.23
C GLY A 82 -4.56 10.84 2.37
N LEU A 83 -3.30 10.89 2.81
CA LEU A 83 -2.56 12.14 2.94
C LEU A 83 -2.39 12.85 1.58
N MET A 84 -2.05 12.12 0.52
CA MET A 84 -1.99 12.67 -0.84
C MET A 84 -3.36 13.17 -1.33
N ALA A 85 -4.44 12.46 -0.99
CA ALA A 85 -5.79 12.88 -1.34
C ALA A 85 -6.19 14.18 -0.64
N ILE A 86 -5.84 14.35 0.65
CA ILE A 86 -6.04 15.58 1.41
C ILE A 86 -5.25 16.74 0.79
N ALA A 87 -3.98 16.51 0.44
CA ALA A 87 -3.14 17.52 -0.20
C ALA A 87 -3.71 17.96 -1.56
N ALA A 88 -4.20 17.00 -2.36
CA ALA A 88 -4.86 17.30 -3.64
C ALA A 88 -6.17 18.09 -3.45
N ALA A 89 -6.99 17.71 -2.47
CA ALA A 89 -8.23 18.41 -2.14
C ALA A 89 -7.98 19.86 -1.71
N ARG A 90 -6.91 20.10 -0.94
CA ARG A 90 -6.50 21.45 -0.55
C ARG A 90 -6.17 22.34 -1.76
N HIS A 91 -5.52 21.78 -2.77
CA HIS A 91 -5.18 22.53 -3.99
C HIS A 91 -6.42 23.09 -4.69
N VAL A 92 -7.56 22.43 -4.60
CA VAL A 92 -8.84 22.88 -5.17
C VAL A 92 -9.75 23.61 -4.16
N GLY A 93 -9.20 24.01 -2.99
CA GLY A 93 -9.88 24.87 -2.04
C GLY A 93 -10.63 24.18 -0.90
N VAL A 94 -10.48 22.86 -0.74
CA VAL A 94 -11.05 22.12 0.40
C VAL A 94 -10.13 22.28 1.62
N ALA A 95 -10.68 22.67 2.77
CA ALA A 95 -9.88 22.76 3.98
C ALA A 95 -9.35 21.36 4.40
N PRO A 96 -8.09 21.23 4.84
CA PRO A 96 -7.50 19.94 5.21
C PRO A 96 -8.31 19.18 6.27
N ALA A 97 -8.86 19.89 7.26
CA ALA A 97 -9.71 19.27 8.29
C ALA A 97 -10.99 18.66 7.70
N ASP A 98 -11.62 19.33 6.74
CA ASP A 98 -12.84 18.82 6.08
C ASP A 98 -12.52 17.60 5.20
N ALA A 99 -11.41 17.67 4.46
CA ALA A 99 -10.93 16.53 3.67
C ALA A 99 -10.59 15.32 4.56
N ALA A 100 -9.93 15.55 5.70
CA ALA A 100 -9.61 14.50 6.67
C ALA A 100 -10.87 13.86 7.26
N ASN A 101 -11.85 14.66 7.65
CA ASN A 101 -13.14 14.18 8.15
C ASN A 101 -13.89 13.35 7.09
N ALA A 102 -13.88 13.80 5.83
CA ALA A 102 -14.54 13.09 4.73
C ALA A 102 -13.98 11.68 4.51
N LEU A 103 -12.68 11.46 4.74
CA LEU A 103 -12.06 10.13 4.64
C LEU A 103 -12.64 9.12 5.65
N GLY A 104 -13.21 9.57 6.77
CA GLY A 104 -13.88 8.70 7.74
C GLY A 104 -15.08 7.94 7.16
N SER A 105 -15.72 8.49 6.13
CA SER A 105 -16.83 7.85 5.42
C SER A 105 -16.42 7.12 4.14
N PHE A 106 -15.12 7.06 3.83
CA PHE A 106 -14.63 6.43 2.60
C PHE A 106 -14.85 4.91 2.61
N ILE A 107 -15.50 4.42 1.57
CA ILE A 107 -15.71 2.98 1.34
C ILE A 107 -14.64 2.50 0.37
N ASN A 108 -13.83 1.54 0.81
CA ASN A 108 -12.74 1.00 0.01
C ASN A 108 -13.25 0.23 -1.23
N ALA A 109 -12.40 0.12 -2.25
CA ALA A 109 -12.64 -0.74 -3.38
C ALA A 109 -12.68 -2.21 -2.93
N ARG A 110 -13.47 -3.03 -3.64
CA ARG A 110 -13.50 -4.48 -3.41
C ARG A 110 -12.11 -5.09 -3.57
N ARG A 111 -11.86 -6.17 -2.82
CA ARG A 111 -10.58 -6.90 -2.86
C ARG A 111 -9.38 -6.03 -2.48
N ARG A 112 -9.53 -5.11 -1.52
CA ARG A 112 -8.47 -4.34 -0.89
C ARG A 112 -8.52 -4.59 0.62
N LEU A 113 -7.92 -5.69 1.06
CA LEU A 113 -8.03 -6.25 2.41
C LEU A 113 -9.50 -6.34 2.85
N GLU A 114 -10.36 -6.78 1.92
CA GLU A 114 -11.80 -6.87 2.10
C GLU A 114 -12.14 -8.02 3.05
N LEU A 115 -12.86 -7.73 4.13
CA LEU A 115 -13.38 -8.75 5.03
C LEU A 115 -14.45 -9.59 4.30
N ARG A 116 -14.20 -10.88 4.11
CA ARG A 116 -15.12 -11.82 3.45
C ARG A 116 -16.04 -12.53 4.42
N GLY A 117 -15.60 -12.68 5.65
CA GLY A 117 -16.38 -13.31 6.71
C GLY A 117 -15.54 -13.79 7.87
N GLU A 118 -16.23 -14.25 8.88
CA GLU A 118 -15.62 -14.86 10.07
C GLU A 118 -16.39 -16.14 10.44
N ALA A 119 -15.68 -17.22 10.69
CA ALA A 119 -16.25 -18.48 11.12
C ALA A 119 -15.27 -19.22 12.05
N ASN A 120 -15.77 -19.72 13.18
CA ASN A 120 -15.00 -20.50 14.16
C ASN A 120 -13.70 -19.82 14.62
N GLY A 121 -13.70 -18.48 14.75
CA GLY A 121 -12.53 -17.69 15.15
C GLY A 121 -11.51 -17.47 14.01
N VAL A 122 -11.85 -17.86 12.77
CA VAL A 122 -11.05 -17.57 11.57
C VAL A 122 -11.68 -16.43 10.81
N THR A 123 -10.93 -15.34 10.65
CA THR A 123 -11.33 -14.17 9.83
C THR A 123 -10.68 -14.27 8.44
N VAL A 124 -11.46 -14.16 7.39
CA VAL A 124 -11.01 -14.28 5.99
C VAL A 124 -11.01 -12.91 5.33
N TYR A 125 -9.86 -12.53 4.78
CA TYR A 125 -9.68 -11.31 3.98
C TYR A 125 -9.36 -11.66 2.52
N ASP A 126 -9.88 -10.87 1.58
CA ASP A 126 -9.54 -10.94 0.15
C ASP A 126 -8.79 -9.67 -0.25
N ASP A 127 -7.63 -9.83 -0.86
CA ASP A 127 -6.81 -8.73 -1.35
C ASP A 127 -6.36 -8.96 -2.80
N PHE A 128 -6.27 -7.88 -3.55
CA PHE A 128 -5.84 -7.91 -4.95
C PHE A 128 -4.32 -7.73 -5.11
N ALA A 129 -3.55 -7.78 -4.04
CA ALA A 129 -2.09 -7.66 -4.09
C ALA A 129 -1.51 -8.72 -5.06
N HIS A 130 -0.82 -8.25 -6.09
CA HIS A 130 -0.28 -9.07 -7.16
C HIS A 130 1.16 -8.66 -7.54
N HIS A 131 1.83 -7.94 -6.65
CA HIS A 131 3.24 -7.56 -6.73
C HIS A 131 3.85 -7.68 -5.34
N PRO A 132 5.12 -8.13 -5.20
CA PRO A 132 5.75 -8.34 -3.89
C PRO A 132 5.62 -7.14 -2.95
N THR A 133 5.83 -5.92 -3.44
CA THR A 133 5.66 -4.69 -2.64
C THR A 133 4.24 -4.56 -2.08
N ALA A 134 3.21 -4.87 -2.88
CA ALA A 134 1.83 -4.80 -2.43
C ALA A 134 1.50 -5.92 -1.43
N ILE A 135 2.01 -7.14 -1.65
CA ILE A 135 1.84 -8.27 -0.74
C ILE A 135 2.45 -7.94 0.63
N LEU A 136 3.69 -7.43 0.63
CA LEU A 136 4.37 -7.01 1.86
C LEU A 136 3.56 -5.94 2.61
N ALA A 137 3.07 -4.92 1.90
CA ALA A 137 2.29 -3.83 2.49
C ALA A 137 0.96 -4.35 3.08
N THR A 138 0.25 -5.23 2.37
CA THR A 138 -1.00 -5.84 2.84
C THR A 138 -0.78 -6.69 4.10
N LEU A 139 0.24 -7.56 4.09
CA LEU A 139 0.55 -8.39 5.25
C LEU A 139 1.05 -7.57 6.45
N ALA A 140 1.81 -6.51 6.21
CA ALA A 140 2.22 -5.58 7.27
C ALA A 140 1.01 -4.85 7.88
N ALA A 141 0.08 -4.39 7.05
CA ALA A 141 -1.16 -3.76 7.49
C ALA A 141 -2.02 -4.72 8.34
N LEU A 142 -2.19 -5.96 7.86
CA LEU A 142 -2.93 -6.99 8.59
C LEU A 142 -2.24 -7.33 9.92
N ARG A 143 -0.92 -7.48 9.94
CA ARG A 143 -0.15 -7.72 11.17
C ARG A 143 -0.31 -6.57 12.17
N GLY A 144 -0.29 -5.32 11.71
CA GLY A 144 -0.57 -4.14 12.55
C GLY A 144 -1.97 -4.18 13.18
N LYS A 145 -2.96 -4.66 12.43
CA LYS A 145 -4.35 -4.79 12.87
C LYS A 145 -4.55 -5.91 13.89
N VAL A 146 -3.99 -7.10 13.62
CA VAL A 146 -4.26 -8.29 14.45
C VAL A 146 -3.23 -8.51 15.58
N GLY A 147 -2.14 -7.74 15.58
CA GLY A 147 -1.07 -7.85 16.57
C GLY A 147 -0.15 -9.05 16.35
N GLY A 148 0.78 -9.26 17.29
CA GLY A 148 1.83 -10.28 17.19
C GLY A 148 1.40 -11.71 17.52
N THR A 149 0.25 -11.91 18.19
CA THR A 149 -0.21 -13.22 18.68
C THR A 149 -1.15 -13.95 17.72
N ALA A 150 -1.86 -13.22 16.88
CA ALA A 150 -2.76 -13.83 15.91
C ALA A 150 -1.98 -14.46 14.76
N ARG A 151 -2.35 -15.68 14.38
CA ARG A 151 -1.76 -16.41 13.27
C ARG A 151 -2.29 -15.86 11.93
N ILE A 152 -1.41 -15.45 11.03
CA ILE A 152 -1.72 -15.03 9.68
C ILE A 152 -1.34 -16.17 8.72
N ILE A 153 -2.31 -16.68 7.99
CA ILE A 153 -2.12 -17.65 6.92
C ILE A 153 -2.28 -16.90 5.60
N ALA A 154 -1.24 -16.85 4.78
CA ALA A 154 -1.28 -16.25 3.45
C ALA A 154 -1.53 -17.33 2.40
N VAL A 155 -2.56 -17.12 1.56
CA VAL A 155 -2.85 -17.98 0.41
C VAL A 155 -2.64 -17.15 -0.86
N LEU A 156 -1.73 -17.57 -1.74
CA LEU A 156 -1.35 -16.81 -2.93
C LEU A 156 -1.38 -17.67 -4.19
N GLU A 157 -1.99 -17.12 -5.23
CA GLU A 157 -1.91 -17.62 -6.61
C GLU A 157 -1.28 -16.54 -7.50
N PRO A 158 -0.13 -16.79 -8.16
CA PRO A 158 0.50 -15.86 -9.10
C PRO A 158 -0.32 -15.70 -10.39
N ARG A 159 -1.10 -14.62 -10.50
CA ARG A 159 -2.03 -14.42 -11.64
C ARG A 159 -1.68 -13.26 -12.57
N SER A 160 -1.01 -12.19 -12.07
CA SER A 160 -0.69 -11.04 -12.90
C SER A 160 0.31 -11.40 -14.00
N ASN A 161 0.31 -10.63 -15.08
CA ASN A 161 1.26 -10.85 -16.18
C ASN A 161 2.72 -10.79 -15.71
N THR A 162 3.04 -9.85 -14.83
CA THR A 162 4.40 -9.69 -14.27
C THR A 162 4.79 -10.91 -13.43
N MET A 163 3.87 -11.42 -12.60
CA MET A 163 4.10 -12.64 -11.82
C MET A 163 4.23 -13.86 -12.73
N LYS A 164 3.35 -13.99 -13.74
CA LYS A 164 3.42 -15.09 -14.71
C LYS A 164 4.76 -15.15 -15.45
N MET A 165 5.35 -14.01 -15.79
CA MET A 165 6.67 -13.94 -16.42
C MET A 165 7.84 -14.24 -15.47
N GLY A 166 7.60 -14.37 -14.16
CA GLY A 166 8.63 -14.64 -13.16
C GLY A 166 9.55 -13.45 -12.84
N ILE A 167 9.25 -12.26 -13.34
CA ILE A 167 10.10 -11.07 -13.15
C ILE A 167 10.35 -10.74 -11.68
N CYS A 168 9.34 -10.97 -10.83
CA CYS A 168 9.39 -10.68 -9.40
C CYS A 168 9.44 -11.96 -8.54
N LYS A 169 9.83 -13.11 -9.11
CA LYS A 169 9.81 -14.40 -8.41
C LYS A 169 10.66 -14.37 -7.14
N ASP A 170 11.86 -13.83 -7.24
CA ASP A 170 12.83 -13.82 -6.15
C ASP A 170 12.40 -12.91 -4.98
N ASP A 171 11.54 -11.93 -5.24
CA ASP A 171 11.00 -11.03 -4.23
C ASP A 171 9.74 -11.58 -3.54
N LEU A 172 9.15 -12.69 -4.05
CA LEU A 172 7.89 -13.22 -3.49
C LEU A 172 8.08 -13.76 -2.07
N ALA A 173 9.07 -14.63 -1.83
CA ALA A 173 9.29 -15.21 -0.51
C ALA A 173 9.56 -14.13 0.55
N PRO A 174 10.46 -13.14 0.34
CA PRO A 174 10.61 -12.02 1.27
C PRO A 174 9.32 -11.24 1.52
N SER A 175 8.48 -11.04 0.49
CA SER A 175 7.21 -10.30 0.63
C SER A 175 6.19 -10.99 1.52
N LEU A 176 6.27 -12.31 1.67
CA LEU A 176 5.40 -13.14 2.49
C LEU A 176 5.85 -13.25 3.96
N GLY A 177 7.01 -12.70 4.32
CA GLY A 177 7.65 -12.86 5.63
C GLY A 177 6.88 -12.31 6.85
N ARG A 178 5.73 -11.66 6.65
CA ARG A 178 4.81 -11.24 7.74
C ARG A 178 3.70 -12.24 8.02
N ALA A 179 3.53 -13.26 7.18
CA ALA A 179 2.65 -14.39 7.44
C ALA A 179 3.36 -15.42 8.35
N ASP A 180 2.59 -16.17 9.11
CA ASP A 180 3.10 -17.25 9.95
C ASP A 180 3.12 -18.58 9.19
N GLU A 181 2.32 -18.69 8.12
CA GLU A 181 2.26 -19.84 7.24
C GLU A 181 1.80 -19.40 5.84
N VAL A 182 2.28 -20.07 4.82
CA VAL A 182 2.03 -19.72 3.42
C VAL A 182 1.53 -20.94 2.63
N PHE A 183 0.52 -20.73 1.80
CA PHE A 183 0.03 -21.68 0.82
C PHE A 183 0.11 -21.07 -0.57
N LEU A 184 0.81 -21.73 -1.48
CA LEU A 184 1.01 -21.29 -2.85
C LEU A 184 0.27 -22.24 -3.81
N LEU A 185 -0.55 -21.71 -4.70
CA LEU A 185 -1.17 -22.46 -5.78
C LEU A 185 -0.37 -22.28 -7.06
N GLN A 186 0.04 -23.40 -7.67
CA GLN A 186 0.73 -23.43 -8.95
C GLN A 186 -0.29 -23.25 -10.08
N PRO A 187 -0.29 -22.12 -10.82
CA PRO A 187 -1.15 -22.00 -12.00
C PRO A 187 -0.63 -22.85 -13.16
N ALA A 188 -1.53 -23.42 -13.94
CA ALA A 188 -1.20 -24.33 -15.07
C ALA A 188 -0.32 -23.68 -16.17
N HIS A 189 -0.24 -22.34 -16.23
CA HIS A 189 0.33 -21.62 -17.38
C HIS A 189 1.46 -20.66 -17.02
N ILE A 190 2.21 -20.92 -15.95
CA ILE A 190 3.41 -20.13 -15.63
C ILE A 190 4.68 -20.95 -15.91
N PRO A 191 5.77 -20.32 -16.44
CA PRO A 191 6.99 -21.01 -16.84
C PRO A 191 7.96 -21.35 -15.68
N TRP A 192 7.58 -21.11 -14.44
CA TRP A 192 8.37 -21.33 -13.23
C TRP A 192 7.55 -22.07 -12.17
N GLN A 193 8.21 -22.64 -11.16
CA GLN A 193 7.56 -23.46 -10.14
C GLN A 193 7.40 -22.66 -8.82
N VAL A 194 6.17 -22.62 -8.28
CA VAL A 194 5.93 -22.00 -6.97
C VAL A 194 6.63 -22.75 -5.83
N ALA A 195 6.99 -24.01 -6.05
CA ALA A 195 7.82 -24.81 -5.14
C ALA A 195 9.15 -24.09 -4.83
N GLU A 196 9.79 -23.49 -5.83
CA GLU A 196 11.05 -22.74 -5.65
C GLU A 196 10.89 -21.55 -4.69
N VAL A 197 9.73 -20.92 -4.69
CA VAL A 197 9.40 -19.84 -3.72
C VAL A 197 9.13 -20.42 -2.34
N ALA A 198 8.41 -21.54 -2.26
CA ALA A 198 8.10 -22.20 -0.99
C ALA A 198 9.38 -22.65 -0.25
N GLU A 199 10.37 -23.19 -0.98
CA GLU A 199 11.64 -23.68 -0.42
C GLU A 199 12.48 -22.57 0.22
N VAL A 200 12.35 -21.32 -0.24
CA VAL A 200 13.14 -20.19 0.31
C VAL A 200 12.34 -19.30 1.28
N CYS A 201 11.08 -19.65 1.58
CA CYS A 201 10.31 -19.00 2.63
C CYS A 201 10.91 -19.33 4.01
N VAL A 202 10.98 -18.32 4.90
CA VAL A 202 11.50 -18.51 6.27
C VAL A 202 10.47 -19.18 7.20
N GLN A 203 9.19 -19.03 6.91
CA GLN A 203 8.07 -19.67 7.61
C GLN A 203 7.63 -20.95 6.87
N PRO A 204 6.85 -21.82 7.52
CA PRO A 204 6.26 -22.99 6.86
C PRO A 204 5.51 -22.58 5.60
N ALA A 205 5.87 -23.18 4.47
CA ALA A 205 5.27 -22.91 3.18
C ALA A 205 4.90 -24.22 2.47
N HIS A 206 3.70 -24.25 1.95
CA HIS A 206 3.12 -25.39 1.24
C HIS A 206 2.75 -24.96 -0.17
N TRP A 207 2.74 -25.89 -1.08
CA TRP A 207 2.28 -25.64 -2.44
C TRP A 207 1.44 -26.79 -2.98
N SER A 208 0.54 -26.47 -3.90
CA SER A 208 -0.27 -27.45 -4.61
C SER A 208 -0.31 -27.08 -6.09
N GLY A 209 -0.32 -28.08 -6.97
CA GLY A 209 -0.61 -27.89 -8.39
C GLY A 209 -2.09 -28.16 -8.68
N ASP A 210 -2.58 -27.63 -9.81
CA ASP A 210 -3.88 -28.01 -10.39
C ASP A 210 -3.86 -29.45 -10.90
#